data_fb45d78a4e3148fc849f00a0ab59caef
#
_entry.id   fb45d78a4e3148fc849f00a0ab59caef
#
_cell.length_a   1.000
_cell.length_b   1.000
_cell.length_c   1.000
_cell.angle_alpha   90.00
_cell.angle_beta   90.00
_cell.angle_gamma   90.00
#
_symmetry.space_group_name_H-M   'P 1'
#
loop_
_entity.id
_entity.type
_entity.pdbx_description
1 polymer ?
#
loop_
_entity_poly.entity_id
_entity_poly.type
_entity_poly.pdbx_seq_one_letter_code
_entity_poly.pdbx_strand_id
1 'polypeptide(L)'
;MVLEAKGLWEEAAALYDRILAATPAHEGAHKRKVAALRGQGKLEAAATALTTYLATWQADLEGWAELAELNIALGQHRQAAFCIEELLLAVPSASMWHTWYASVLATIGDADALRTAQKHYAAAIELSEGDDVRALFGAVAVAAALAKSGASSSVVVDGEDGDSVADLPGLAAERLVQLYTQKAPGQLVPLVKAALQALRPSK
;
A
#
# COMPACT_ATOMS: atom_id res chain seq x y z
N MET A 1 4.94 14.65 -25.28
CA MET A 1 5.34 15.83 -24.50
C MET A 1 4.56 17.08 -24.92
N VAL A 2 4.67 17.62 -26.17
CA VAL A 2 3.92 18.84 -26.55
C VAL A 2 2.41 18.65 -26.53
N LEU A 3 1.90 17.50 -27.00
CA LEU A 3 0.47 17.18 -27.00
C LEU A 3 -0.06 17.01 -25.57
N GLU A 4 0.68 16.35 -24.70
CA GLU A 4 0.34 16.18 -23.28
C GLU A 4 0.29 17.54 -22.55
N ALA A 5 1.27 18.42 -22.79
CA ALA A 5 1.29 19.76 -22.22
C ALA A 5 0.09 20.63 -22.68
N LYS A 6 -0.49 20.33 -23.85
CA LYS A 6 -1.71 20.96 -24.36
C LYS A 6 -3.00 20.26 -23.91
N GLY A 7 -2.91 19.16 -23.16
CA GLY A 7 -4.07 18.37 -22.77
C GLY A 7 -4.70 17.55 -23.90
N LEU A 8 -4.00 17.40 -25.04
CA LEU A 8 -4.46 16.63 -26.20
C LEU A 8 -4.13 15.13 -26.02
N TRP A 9 -4.71 14.53 -24.99
CA TRP A 9 -4.38 13.19 -24.52
C TRP A 9 -4.70 12.08 -25.54
N GLU A 10 -5.78 12.22 -26.32
CA GLU A 10 -6.15 11.23 -27.34
C GLU A 10 -5.14 11.22 -28.50
N GLU A 11 -4.75 12.40 -28.97
CA GLU A 11 -3.74 12.51 -30.02
C GLU A 11 -2.38 12.00 -29.53
N ALA A 12 -2.03 12.26 -28.25
CA ALA A 12 -0.81 11.76 -27.65
C ALA A 12 -0.82 10.22 -27.59
N ALA A 13 -1.90 9.60 -27.14
CA ALA A 13 -2.04 8.14 -27.08
C ALA A 13 -1.94 7.51 -28.47
N ALA A 14 -2.63 8.06 -29.47
CA ALA A 14 -2.57 7.58 -30.85
C ALA A 14 -1.16 7.69 -31.46
N LEU A 15 -0.41 8.73 -31.09
CA LEU A 15 0.99 8.88 -31.51
C LEU A 15 1.88 7.79 -30.89
N TYR A 16 1.68 7.47 -29.60
CA TYR A 16 2.41 6.40 -28.93
C TYR A 16 2.06 5.02 -29.50
N ASP A 17 0.82 4.78 -29.86
CA ASP A 17 0.43 3.55 -30.59
C ASP A 17 1.17 3.38 -31.90
N ARG A 18 1.33 4.45 -32.67
CA ARG A 18 2.12 4.43 -33.91
C ARG A 18 3.60 4.15 -33.66
N ILE A 19 4.18 4.74 -32.62
CA ILE A 19 5.58 4.49 -32.24
C ILE A 19 5.74 3.01 -31.84
N LEU A 20 4.84 2.48 -31.01
CA LEU A 20 4.88 1.10 -30.56
C LEU A 20 4.62 0.09 -31.67
N ALA A 21 3.82 0.45 -32.69
CA ALA A 21 3.66 -0.38 -33.87
C ALA A 21 4.95 -0.49 -34.70
N ALA A 22 5.76 0.59 -34.76
CA ALA A 22 7.05 0.58 -35.43
C ALA A 22 8.18 0.01 -34.57
N THR A 23 8.13 0.25 -33.27
CA THR A 23 9.18 -0.17 -32.31
C THR A 23 8.51 -0.69 -31.02
N PRO A 24 8.09 -1.98 -30.98
CA PRO A 24 7.37 -2.54 -29.82
C PRO A 24 8.15 -2.49 -28.51
N ALA A 25 9.48 -2.50 -28.56
CA ALA A 25 10.35 -2.47 -27.38
C ALA A 25 10.69 -1.04 -26.90
N HIS A 26 9.95 -0.01 -27.32
CA HIS A 26 10.23 1.35 -26.91
C HIS A 26 9.62 1.66 -25.52
N GLU A 27 10.41 1.43 -24.48
CA GLU A 27 10.01 1.62 -23.07
C GLU A 27 9.32 2.96 -22.80
N GLY A 28 9.97 4.08 -23.20
CA GLY A 28 9.43 5.42 -22.98
C GLY A 28 8.07 5.66 -23.65
N ALA A 29 7.78 5.01 -24.79
CA ALA A 29 6.47 5.13 -25.44
C ALA A 29 5.39 4.38 -24.67
N HIS A 30 5.71 3.23 -24.09
CA HIS A 30 4.78 2.50 -23.19
C HIS A 30 4.41 3.34 -21.98
N LYS A 31 5.40 3.85 -21.23
CA LYS A 31 5.16 4.69 -20.04
C LYS A 31 4.36 5.95 -20.38
N ARG A 32 4.69 6.62 -21.48
CA ARG A 32 3.97 7.81 -21.95
C ARG A 32 2.53 7.51 -22.39
N LYS A 33 2.31 6.36 -23.01
CA LYS A 33 0.96 5.90 -23.35
C LYS A 33 0.10 5.71 -22.10
N VAL A 34 0.64 5.07 -21.07
CA VAL A 34 -0.04 4.92 -19.77
C VAL A 34 -0.39 6.29 -19.19
N ALA A 35 0.56 7.22 -19.14
CA ALA A 35 0.33 8.58 -18.66
C ALA A 35 -0.76 9.32 -19.46
N ALA A 36 -0.78 9.18 -20.79
CA ALA A 36 -1.82 9.77 -21.64
C ALA A 36 -3.21 9.17 -21.39
N LEU A 37 -3.31 7.84 -21.16
CA LEU A 37 -4.56 7.17 -20.80
C LEU A 37 -5.06 7.61 -19.40
N ARG A 38 -4.16 7.75 -18.43
CA ARG A 38 -4.49 8.32 -17.11
C ARG A 38 -5.02 9.75 -17.23
N GLY A 39 -4.38 10.59 -18.05
CA GLY A 39 -4.82 11.96 -18.32
C GLY A 39 -6.22 12.04 -18.95
N GLN A 40 -6.65 11.01 -19.69
CA GLN A 40 -8.01 10.86 -20.22
C GLN A 40 -9.01 10.33 -19.19
N GLY A 41 -8.58 9.92 -18.00
CA GLY A 41 -9.40 9.22 -17.03
C GLY A 41 -9.73 7.75 -17.39
N LYS A 42 -9.07 7.19 -18.41
CA LYS A 42 -9.25 5.81 -18.88
C LYS A 42 -8.39 4.85 -18.04
N LEU A 43 -8.70 4.72 -16.74
CA LEU A 43 -7.87 3.98 -15.78
C LEU A 43 -7.74 2.49 -16.11
N GLU A 44 -8.81 1.83 -16.57
CA GLU A 44 -8.76 0.42 -16.96
C GLU A 44 -7.84 0.18 -18.16
N ALA A 45 -7.89 1.06 -19.16
CA ALA A 45 -7.01 0.97 -20.33
C ALA A 45 -5.56 1.26 -19.94
N ALA A 46 -5.32 2.18 -19.01
CA ALA A 46 -4.00 2.46 -18.45
C ALA A 46 -3.43 1.24 -17.72
N ALA A 47 -4.23 0.59 -16.86
CA ALA A 47 -3.83 -0.61 -16.14
C ALA A 47 -3.51 -1.76 -17.11
N THR A 48 -4.33 -1.98 -18.14
CA THR A 48 -4.07 -2.99 -19.18
C THR A 48 -2.78 -2.71 -19.95
N ALA A 49 -2.54 -1.46 -20.33
CA ALA A 49 -1.32 -1.07 -21.04
C ALA A 49 -0.07 -1.26 -20.16
N LEU A 50 -0.17 -0.94 -18.86
CA LEU A 50 0.92 -1.09 -17.92
C LEU A 50 1.21 -2.56 -17.58
N THR A 51 0.17 -3.40 -17.49
CA THR A 51 0.33 -4.86 -17.35
C THR A 51 1.08 -5.45 -18.55
N THR A 52 0.73 -5.01 -19.77
CA THR A 52 1.42 -5.45 -21.00
C THR A 52 2.90 -5.00 -20.98
N TYR A 53 3.16 -3.79 -20.53
CA TYR A 53 4.52 -3.28 -20.35
C TYR A 53 5.31 -4.11 -19.35
N LEU A 54 4.78 -4.36 -18.16
CA LEU A 54 5.44 -5.11 -17.09
C LEU A 54 5.68 -6.59 -17.44
N ALA A 55 4.90 -7.18 -18.34
CA ALA A 55 5.18 -8.52 -18.87
C ALA A 55 6.56 -8.62 -19.55
N THR A 56 7.07 -7.49 -20.08
CA THR A 56 8.40 -7.40 -20.70
C THR A 56 9.45 -6.82 -19.76
N TRP A 57 9.09 -5.79 -18.99
CA TRP A 57 10.00 -5.05 -18.09
C TRP A 57 9.64 -5.29 -16.62
N GLN A 58 9.75 -6.55 -16.18
CA GLN A 58 9.38 -6.99 -14.82
C GLN A 58 10.21 -6.32 -13.70
N ALA A 59 11.41 -5.85 -14.00
CA ALA A 59 12.28 -5.18 -13.03
C ALA A 59 11.93 -3.71 -12.76
N ASP A 60 10.92 -3.15 -13.46
CA ASP A 60 10.51 -1.77 -13.27
C ASP A 60 9.60 -1.61 -12.04
N LEU A 61 10.23 -1.27 -10.90
CA LEU A 61 9.50 -1.09 -9.64
C LEU A 61 8.53 0.10 -9.68
N GLU A 62 8.87 1.17 -10.42
CA GLU A 62 7.97 2.30 -10.59
C GLU A 62 6.70 1.88 -11.34
N GLY A 63 6.85 1.03 -12.35
CA GLY A 63 5.73 0.46 -13.10
C GLY A 63 4.82 -0.39 -12.21
N TRP A 64 5.37 -1.23 -11.35
CA TRP A 64 4.60 -2.02 -10.39
C TRP A 64 3.85 -1.13 -9.39
N ALA A 65 4.51 -0.08 -8.88
CA ALA A 65 3.87 0.88 -7.98
C ALA A 65 2.72 1.63 -8.66
N GLU A 66 2.93 2.09 -9.91
CA GLU A 66 1.89 2.76 -10.69
C GLU A 66 0.70 1.83 -10.99
N LEU A 67 0.96 0.55 -11.30
CA LEU A 67 -0.10 -0.45 -11.51
C LEU A 67 -0.89 -0.72 -10.23
N ALA A 68 -0.23 -0.78 -9.08
CA ALA A 68 -0.89 -0.90 -7.78
C ALA A 68 -1.84 0.28 -7.51
N GLU A 69 -1.38 1.52 -7.77
CA GLU A 69 -2.23 2.73 -7.64
C GLU A 69 -3.46 2.68 -8.55
N LEU A 70 -3.27 2.29 -9.81
CA LEU A 70 -4.38 2.15 -10.76
C LEU A 70 -5.39 1.11 -10.29
N ASN A 71 -4.93 -0.05 -9.83
CA ASN A 71 -5.80 -1.10 -9.32
C ASN A 71 -6.56 -0.67 -8.05
N ILE A 72 -5.92 0.10 -7.15
CA ILE A 72 -6.60 0.68 -5.98
C ILE A 72 -7.70 1.66 -6.44
N ALA A 73 -7.40 2.54 -7.38
CA ALA A 73 -8.36 3.50 -7.91
C ALA A 73 -9.55 2.82 -8.62
N LEU A 74 -9.34 1.63 -9.18
CA LEU A 74 -10.37 0.78 -9.80
C LEU A 74 -11.11 -0.11 -8.78
N GLY A 75 -10.75 -0.09 -7.50
CA GLY A 75 -11.31 -0.98 -6.47
C GLY A 75 -10.83 -2.43 -6.58
N GLN A 76 -9.83 -2.70 -7.39
CA GLN A 76 -9.28 -4.04 -7.64
C GLN A 76 -8.19 -4.37 -6.61
N HIS A 77 -8.56 -4.44 -5.33
CA HIS A 77 -7.60 -4.52 -4.22
C HIS A 77 -6.73 -5.79 -4.23
N ARG A 78 -7.24 -6.93 -4.75
CA ARG A 78 -6.45 -8.16 -4.86
C ARG A 78 -5.35 -8.05 -5.91
N GLN A 79 -5.63 -7.40 -7.04
CA GLN A 79 -4.63 -7.11 -8.07
C GLN A 79 -3.61 -6.08 -7.57
N ALA A 80 -4.06 -5.09 -6.82
CA ALA A 80 -3.16 -4.12 -6.18
C ALA A 80 -2.22 -4.82 -5.18
N ALA A 81 -2.73 -5.73 -4.35
CA ALA A 81 -1.92 -6.50 -3.43
C ALA A 81 -0.82 -7.28 -4.16
N PHE A 82 -1.17 -7.99 -5.24
CA PHE A 82 -0.20 -8.69 -6.08
C PHE A 82 0.92 -7.77 -6.60
N CYS A 83 0.57 -6.57 -7.09
CA CYS A 83 1.59 -5.63 -7.56
C CYS A 83 2.54 -5.17 -6.45
N ILE A 84 2.03 -5.01 -5.22
CA ILE A 84 2.87 -4.62 -4.08
C ILE A 84 3.72 -5.79 -3.58
N GLU A 85 3.26 -7.04 -3.74
CA GLU A 85 4.08 -8.24 -3.48
C GLU A 85 5.33 -8.26 -4.37
N GLU A 86 5.23 -7.89 -5.66
CA GLU A 86 6.38 -7.77 -6.54
C GLU A 86 7.39 -6.71 -6.05
N LEU A 87 6.90 -5.58 -5.49
CA LEU A 87 7.76 -4.57 -4.86
C LEU A 87 8.45 -5.10 -3.60
N LEU A 88 7.74 -5.87 -2.78
CA LEU A 88 8.27 -6.48 -1.56
C LEU A 88 9.31 -7.56 -1.88
N LEU A 89 9.10 -8.35 -2.94
CA LEU A 89 10.09 -9.32 -3.41
C LEU A 89 11.39 -8.65 -3.86
N ALA A 90 11.28 -7.50 -4.50
CA ALA A 90 12.45 -6.76 -4.97
C ALA A 90 13.19 -6.02 -3.84
N VAL A 91 12.46 -5.42 -2.89
CA VAL A 91 13.03 -4.62 -1.79
C VAL A 91 12.32 -4.96 -0.47
N PRO A 92 12.64 -6.13 0.14
CA PRO A 92 11.95 -6.61 1.35
C PRO A 92 12.24 -5.77 2.61
N SER A 93 13.26 -4.92 2.60
CA SER A 93 13.60 -4.05 3.73
C SER A 93 12.92 -2.68 3.69
N ALA A 94 12.10 -2.41 2.69
CA ALA A 94 11.41 -1.12 2.57
C ALA A 94 10.13 -1.09 3.41
N SER A 95 10.16 -0.49 4.59
CA SER A 95 9.01 -0.37 5.50
C SER A 95 7.76 0.18 4.82
N MET A 96 7.95 1.11 3.86
CA MET A 96 6.86 1.73 3.10
C MET A 96 6.03 0.71 2.31
N TRP A 97 6.67 -0.29 1.69
CA TRP A 97 5.94 -1.32 0.93
C TRP A 97 5.16 -2.25 1.86
N HIS A 98 5.70 -2.59 3.03
CA HIS A 98 5.00 -3.34 4.05
C HIS A 98 3.75 -2.59 4.54
N THR A 99 3.88 -1.30 4.84
CA THR A 99 2.74 -0.45 5.26
C THR A 99 1.70 -0.37 4.16
N TRP A 100 2.10 -0.20 2.91
CA TRP A 100 1.17 -0.09 1.79
C TRP A 100 0.45 -1.42 1.53
N TYR A 101 1.19 -2.54 1.48
CA TYR A 101 0.61 -3.88 1.35
C TYR A 101 -0.42 -4.17 2.44
N ALA A 102 -0.05 -3.95 3.70
CA ALA A 102 -0.93 -4.13 4.84
C ALA A 102 -2.21 -3.27 4.74
N SER A 103 -2.10 -2.04 4.26
CA SER A 103 -3.26 -1.15 4.08
C SER A 103 -4.23 -1.66 3.02
N VAL A 104 -3.73 -2.21 1.92
CA VAL A 104 -4.55 -2.82 0.86
C VAL A 104 -5.22 -4.09 1.38
N LEU A 105 -4.50 -4.95 2.09
CA LEU A 105 -5.06 -6.15 2.71
C LEU A 105 -6.13 -5.82 3.75
N ALA A 106 -5.91 -4.78 4.56
CA ALA A 106 -6.90 -4.30 5.51
C ALA A 106 -8.19 -3.82 4.83
N THR A 107 -8.08 -3.28 3.60
CA THR A 107 -9.24 -2.87 2.80
C THR A 107 -10.00 -4.08 2.23
N ILE A 108 -9.31 -5.17 1.88
CA ILE A 108 -9.95 -6.44 1.48
C ILE A 108 -10.79 -6.99 2.64
N GLY A 109 -10.26 -6.98 3.86
CA GLY A 109 -11.01 -7.14 5.10
C GLY A 109 -11.43 -8.57 5.45
N ASP A 110 -11.07 -9.59 4.67
CA ASP A 110 -11.28 -10.97 5.09
C ASP A 110 -10.31 -11.37 6.22
N ALA A 111 -10.63 -12.39 7.00
CA ALA A 111 -9.88 -12.74 8.21
C ALA A 111 -8.40 -13.08 7.91
N ASP A 112 -8.13 -13.72 6.78
CA ASP A 112 -6.76 -14.09 6.39
C ASP A 112 -5.98 -12.87 5.90
N ALA A 113 -6.61 -11.99 5.12
CA ALA A 113 -6.03 -10.73 4.71
C ALA A 113 -5.71 -9.84 5.93
N LEU A 114 -6.61 -9.77 6.92
CA LEU A 114 -6.37 -9.01 8.15
C LEU A 114 -5.21 -9.58 8.98
N ARG A 115 -5.08 -10.90 9.10
CA ARG A 115 -3.94 -11.54 9.79
C ARG A 115 -2.63 -11.25 9.06
N THR A 116 -2.64 -11.33 7.74
CA THR A 116 -1.47 -10.99 6.92
C THR A 116 -1.13 -9.51 7.02
N ALA A 117 -2.13 -8.62 6.99
CA ALA A 117 -1.94 -7.19 7.21
C ALA A 117 -1.29 -6.89 8.57
N GLN A 118 -1.71 -7.59 9.63
CA GLN A 118 -1.12 -7.43 10.95
C GLN A 118 0.38 -7.77 10.96
N LYS A 119 0.78 -8.87 10.30
CA LYS A 119 2.20 -9.26 10.19
C LYS A 119 3.01 -8.20 9.43
N HIS A 120 2.49 -7.68 8.33
CA HIS A 120 3.18 -6.66 7.55
C HIS A 120 3.23 -5.31 8.24
N TYR A 121 2.21 -4.92 9.02
CA TYR A 121 2.32 -3.73 9.88
C TYR A 121 3.38 -3.92 10.98
N ALA A 122 3.49 -5.12 11.57
CA ALA A 122 4.55 -5.41 12.54
C ALA A 122 5.94 -5.26 11.91
N ALA A 123 6.16 -5.86 10.73
CA ALA A 123 7.41 -5.71 9.99
C ALA A 123 7.71 -4.23 9.63
N ALA A 124 6.70 -3.47 9.20
CA ALA A 124 6.87 -2.05 8.91
C ALA A 124 7.27 -1.23 10.15
N ILE A 125 6.67 -1.53 11.30
CA ILE A 125 7.01 -0.88 12.57
C ILE A 125 8.45 -1.21 12.97
N GLU A 126 8.86 -2.46 12.85
CA GLU A 126 10.22 -2.90 13.13
C GLU A 126 11.24 -2.21 12.21
N LEU A 127 11.04 -2.27 10.90
CA LEU A 127 11.91 -1.66 9.90
C LEU A 127 12.00 -0.14 9.99
N SER A 128 10.96 0.53 10.51
CA SER A 128 10.93 1.99 10.70
C SER A 128 11.34 2.42 12.11
N GLU A 129 11.80 1.50 12.98
CA GLU A 129 12.11 1.75 14.38
C GLU A 129 10.91 2.40 15.13
N GLY A 130 9.70 2.10 14.71
CA GLY A 130 8.46 2.64 15.29
C GLY A 130 8.17 4.10 14.92
N ASP A 131 8.72 4.63 13.86
CA ASP A 131 8.50 6.02 13.41
C ASP A 131 7.42 6.14 12.32
N ASP A 132 6.97 5.02 11.72
CA ASP A 132 5.88 5.00 10.74
C ASP A 132 4.51 5.10 11.42
N VAL A 133 3.98 6.32 11.48
CA VAL A 133 2.66 6.61 12.07
C VAL A 133 1.53 5.85 11.38
N ARG A 134 1.63 5.62 10.06
CA ARG A 134 0.60 4.88 9.32
C ARG A 134 0.60 3.41 9.71
N ALA A 135 1.77 2.80 9.83
CA ALA A 135 1.91 1.42 10.27
C ALA A 135 1.36 1.23 11.70
N LEU A 136 1.69 2.16 12.60
CA LEU A 136 1.20 2.13 13.98
C LEU A 136 -0.34 2.22 14.05
N PHE A 137 -0.96 3.18 13.37
CA PHE A 137 -2.42 3.28 13.32
C PHE A 137 -3.05 2.08 12.63
N GLY A 138 -2.46 1.59 11.53
CA GLY A 138 -2.90 0.42 10.80
C GLY A 138 -2.92 -0.84 11.66
N ALA A 139 -1.87 -1.07 12.45
CA ALA A 139 -1.78 -2.19 13.37
C ALA A 139 -2.91 -2.19 14.42
N VAL A 140 -3.20 -1.02 15.01
CA VAL A 140 -4.32 -0.89 15.97
C VAL A 140 -5.66 -1.10 15.29
N ALA A 141 -5.87 -0.54 14.10
CA ALA A 141 -7.12 -0.65 13.36
C ALA A 141 -7.41 -2.11 12.93
N VAL A 142 -6.39 -2.81 12.42
CA VAL A 142 -6.51 -4.22 12.02
C VAL A 142 -6.78 -5.12 13.21
N ALA A 143 -6.12 -4.89 14.34
CA ALA A 143 -6.39 -5.65 15.56
C ALA A 143 -7.84 -5.47 16.05
N ALA A 144 -8.36 -4.23 15.98
CA ALA A 144 -9.77 -3.95 16.30
C ALA A 144 -10.73 -4.63 15.32
N ALA A 145 -10.39 -4.70 14.02
CA ALA A 145 -11.19 -5.40 13.01
C ALA A 145 -11.20 -6.92 13.26
N LEU A 146 -10.05 -7.52 13.57
CA LEU A 146 -9.95 -8.95 13.94
C LEU A 146 -10.76 -9.27 15.20
N ALA A 147 -10.68 -8.44 16.22
CA ALA A 147 -11.47 -8.63 17.44
C ALA A 147 -12.99 -8.60 17.17
N LYS A 148 -13.46 -7.72 16.30
CA LYS A 148 -14.87 -7.64 15.88
C LYS A 148 -15.31 -8.86 15.07
N SER A 149 -14.43 -9.47 14.28
CA SER A 149 -14.72 -10.67 13.50
C SER A 149 -14.67 -11.96 14.34
N GLY A 150 -14.34 -11.89 15.63
CA GLY A 150 -14.15 -13.05 16.51
C GLY A 150 -12.86 -13.84 16.23
N ALA A 151 -11.99 -13.32 15.38
CA ALA A 151 -10.69 -13.92 15.07
C ALA A 151 -9.66 -13.49 16.11
N SER A 152 -8.78 -14.42 16.53
CA SER A 152 -7.69 -14.10 17.45
C SER A 152 -6.70 -13.12 16.81
N SER A 153 -6.37 -12.07 17.53
CA SER A 153 -5.39 -11.04 17.14
C SER A 153 -3.95 -11.41 17.56
N SER A 154 -3.69 -12.66 17.98
CA SER A 154 -2.35 -13.08 18.42
C SER A 154 -1.42 -13.22 17.22
N VAL A 155 -0.40 -12.37 17.15
CA VAL A 155 0.77 -12.57 16.27
C VAL A 155 1.69 -13.55 17.00
N VAL A 156 1.79 -14.77 16.50
CA VAL A 156 2.84 -15.69 16.92
C VAL A 156 4.13 -15.18 16.28
N VAL A 157 5.02 -14.61 17.06
CA VAL A 157 6.40 -14.34 16.64
C VAL A 157 7.12 -15.66 16.82
N ASP A 158 7.57 -16.27 15.73
CA ASP A 158 8.43 -17.45 15.75
C ASP A 158 9.80 -17.06 16.37
N GLY A 159 9.87 -17.05 17.68
CA GLY A 159 11.10 -16.95 18.45
C GLY A 159 11.30 -18.24 19.23
N GLU A 160 12.53 -18.67 19.41
CA GLU A 160 12.92 -19.91 20.09
C GLU A 160 12.44 -20.03 21.55
N ASP A 161 11.87 -18.98 22.11
CA ASP A 161 11.20 -18.97 23.43
C ASP A 161 9.69 -18.72 23.25
N GLY A 162 8.95 -19.78 23.07
CA GLY A 162 7.54 -19.85 22.66
C GLY A 162 6.51 -19.28 23.64
N ASP A 163 6.66 -18.09 24.16
CA ASP A 163 5.70 -17.56 25.16
C ASP A 163 5.57 -16.03 25.26
N SER A 164 5.77 -15.27 24.20
CA SER A 164 5.32 -13.86 24.22
C SER A 164 4.41 -13.52 23.05
N VAL A 165 3.11 -13.65 23.29
CA VAL A 165 2.10 -12.96 22.49
C VAL A 165 2.33 -11.46 22.69
N ALA A 166 3.14 -10.85 21.84
CA ALA A 166 3.38 -9.41 21.93
C ALA A 166 2.05 -8.68 21.71
N ASP A 167 1.64 -7.86 22.67
CA ASP A 167 0.51 -6.93 22.52
C ASP A 167 0.90 -5.80 21.55
N LEU A 168 1.09 -6.17 20.27
CA LEU A 168 1.44 -5.23 19.21
C LEU A 168 0.48 -4.02 19.17
N PRO A 169 -0.85 -4.19 19.27
CA PRO A 169 -1.77 -3.05 19.30
C PRO A 169 -1.55 -2.11 20.48
N GLY A 170 -1.28 -2.64 21.67
CA GLY A 170 -1.01 -1.85 22.86
C GLY A 170 0.30 -1.06 22.73
N LEU A 171 1.37 -1.73 22.33
CA LEU A 171 2.67 -1.10 22.09
C LEU A 171 2.61 -0.03 20.98
N ALA A 172 1.90 -0.31 19.88
CA ALA A 172 1.70 0.65 18.80
C ALA A 172 0.93 1.90 19.28
N ALA A 173 -0.11 1.71 20.09
CA ALA A 173 -0.89 2.81 20.64
C ALA A 173 -0.05 3.68 21.61
N GLU A 174 0.77 3.08 22.45
CA GLU A 174 1.70 3.80 23.32
C GLU A 174 2.73 4.60 22.52
N ARG A 175 3.33 3.97 21.51
CA ARG A 175 4.31 4.61 20.62
C ARG A 175 3.70 5.79 19.87
N LEU A 176 2.47 5.69 19.37
CA LEU A 176 1.74 6.79 18.76
C LEU A 176 1.59 7.99 19.70
N VAL A 177 1.15 7.75 20.93
CA VAL A 177 1.01 8.82 21.92
C VAL A 177 2.36 9.48 22.21
N GLN A 178 3.45 8.71 22.32
CA GLN A 178 4.80 9.24 22.51
C GLN A 178 5.24 10.12 21.33
N LEU A 179 5.09 9.65 20.09
CA LEU A 179 5.47 10.40 18.89
C LEU A 179 4.71 11.73 18.79
N TYR A 180 3.40 11.71 19.03
CA TYR A 180 2.61 12.94 19.00
C TYR A 180 2.93 13.88 20.16
N THR A 181 3.31 13.35 21.32
CA THR A 181 3.76 14.19 22.45
C THR A 181 5.10 14.87 22.16
N GLN A 182 5.99 14.19 21.42
CA GLN A 182 7.33 14.69 21.12
C GLN A 182 7.38 15.59 19.88
N LYS A 183 6.65 15.21 18.79
CA LYS A 183 6.81 15.79 17.46
C LYS A 183 5.64 16.70 17.02
N ALA A 184 4.50 16.69 17.73
CA ALA A 184 3.29 17.38 17.30
C ALA A 184 2.85 18.49 18.26
N PRO A 185 2.06 19.49 17.79
CA PRO A 185 1.39 20.45 18.66
C PRO A 185 0.53 19.75 19.71
N GLY A 186 0.63 20.17 20.98
CA GLY A 186 -0.04 19.53 22.10
C GLY A 186 -1.56 19.34 21.97
N GLN A 187 -2.19 20.09 21.08
CA GLN A 187 -3.62 19.98 20.75
C GLN A 187 -3.99 18.65 20.04
N LEU A 188 -3.04 17.99 19.37
CA LEU A 188 -3.29 16.73 18.64
C LEU A 188 -3.29 15.49 19.54
N VAL A 189 -2.59 15.54 20.65
CA VAL A 189 -2.49 14.39 21.58
C VAL A 189 -3.85 13.93 22.12
N PRO A 190 -4.77 14.82 22.54
CA PRO A 190 -6.12 14.40 22.94
C PRO A 190 -6.92 13.74 21.82
N LEU A 191 -6.76 14.23 20.58
CA LEU A 191 -7.45 13.66 19.41
C LEU A 191 -6.95 12.25 19.11
N VAL A 192 -5.63 12.04 19.16
CA VAL A 192 -5.03 10.70 18.98
C VAL A 192 -5.51 9.74 20.06
N LYS A 193 -5.53 10.16 21.33
CA LYS A 193 -6.05 9.34 22.43
C LYS A 193 -7.52 9.00 22.24
N ALA A 194 -8.35 9.94 21.81
CA ALA A 194 -9.77 9.69 21.53
C ALA A 194 -9.96 8.72 20.35
N ALA A 195 -9.19 8.87 19.28
CA ALA A 195 -9.21 7.93 18.15
C ALA A 195 -8.80 6.50 18.56
N LEU A 196 -7.74 6.36 19.36
CA LEU A 196 -7.31 5.07 19.88
C LEU A 196 -8.34 4.43 20.83
N GLN A 197 -9.05 5.24 21.62
CA GLN A 197 -10.14 4.74 22.47
C GLN A 197 -11.32 4.23 21.64
N ALA A 198 -11.68 4.93 20.56
CA ALA A 198 -12.76 4.52 19.66
C ALA A 198 -12.44 3.19 18.92
N LEU A 199 -11.17 2.87 18.71
CA LEU A 199 -10.72 1.61 18.08
C LEU A 199 -10.68 0.43 19.08
N ARG A 200 -10.71 0.67 20.39
CA ARG A 200 -10.74 -0.43 21.37
C ARG A 200 -12.05 -1.21 21.27
N PRO A 201 -12.00 -2.55 21.20
CA PRO A 201 -13.23 -3.36 21.22
C PRO A 201 -13.99 -3.07 22.52
N SER A 202 -15.29 -2.82 22.41
CA SER A 202 -16.19 -2.76 23.57
C SER A 202 -16.15 -4.12 24.27
N LYS A 203 -15.91 -4.13 25.59
CA LYS A 203 -15.97 -5.34 26.40
C LYS A 203 -17.37 -5.92 26.42
#